data_ca28b2c11ccb4f1e29d66a7949d49e7f
#
_entry.id   ca28b2c11ccb4f1e29d66a7949d49e7f
#
_cell.length_a   1.000
_cell.length_b   1.000
_cell.length_c   1.000
_cell.angle_alpha   90.00
_cell.angle_beta   90.00
_cell.angle_gamma   90.00
#
_symmetry.space_group_name_H-M   'P 1'
#
loop_
_entity.id
_entity.type
_entity.pdbx_description
1 polymer ?
#
loop_
_entity_poly.entity_id
_entity_poly.type
_entity_poly.pdbx_seq_one_letter_code
_entity_poly.pdbx_strand_id
1 'polypeptide(L)'
;MEIKNGSFKRSARITASLFFVFMLLHQTDKLLIGPMQTPIMDTFHMTYTQWGAINTGALLVGSLLYPLWGWLNDRYNRGKLLALASLVWGATTWFSAIARTFPQFLISRSSTGIDDSSYPGMMSLLADYYPPKTRGRVYGLLQIAQPLGYLLGMVLALILGGMIGWRSIFYITGSFGILLSVAIYFGVKDIPRGSSEEELRGVEVAKYKFNWKSVGEIFKKRSLILVFLQGFIGVFPWNVITYYFFGYLATDRGYDSNTQLLIMAPAVVFMAFGYPLGGILGDKLFKRTHRGRLIVAATGILLGMVFLFATMNVPVDQVLLFMILLFLTALFMPFPSPNIISTIYDVTLPEVRSTANAVQNFIESIGSAAAPLIAGIIADATSVGNAILVISLSSWALCFLFILGAILLIPRDIKTMHQQLADRAAAEKAA
;
A
#
# COMPACT_ATOMS: atom_id res chain seq x y z
N MET A 1 -34.62 -17.42 10.04
CA MET A 1 -34.78 -16.06 10.61
C MET A 1 -34.66 -15.07 9.45
N GLU A 2 -35.77 -14.67 8.85
CA GLU A 2 -35.79 -13.70 7.74
C GLU A 2 -35.33 -12.34 8.25
N ILE A 3 -34.06 -12.01 8.00
CA ILE A 3 -33.56 -10.66 8.20
C ILE A 3 -34.31 -9.78 7.17
N LYS A 4 -35.20 -8.91 7.68
CA LYS A 4 -35.96 -7.94 6.88
C LYS A 4 -34.97 -7.28 5.91
N ASN A 5 -35.11 -7.55 4.61
CA ASN A 5 -34.19 -7.19 3.51
C ASN A 5 -33.74 -5.70 3.53
N GLY A 6 -34.56 -4.81 4.08
CA GLY A 6 -34.27 -3.37 4.23
C GLY A 6 -33.24 -3.03 5.32
N SER A 7 -33.32 -3.69 6.48
CA SER A 7 -32.39 -3.45 7.61
C SER A 7 -30.96 -3.95 7.31
N PHE A 8 -30.83 -5.09 6.65
CA PHE A 8 -29.54 -5.64 6.23
C PHE A 8 -28.84 -4.72 5.20
N LYS A 9 -29.57 -4.31 4.16
CA LYS A 9 -29.05 -3.39 3.14
C LYS A 9 -28.63 -2.04 3.75
N ARG A 10 -29.35 -1.53 4.75
CA ARG A 10 -29.00 -0.32 5.48
C ARG A 10 -27.70 -0.51 6.27
N SER A 11 -27.57 -1.59 7.02
CA SER A 11 -26.35 -1.92 7.77
C SER A 11 -25.14 -2.09 6.83
N ALA A 12 -25.29 -2.77 5.70
CA ALA A 12 -24.24 -2.94 4.70
C ALA A 12 -23.74 -1.58 4.16
N ARG A 13 -24.66 -0.66 3.83
CA ARG A 13 -24.27 0.69 3.36
C ARG A 13 -23.59 1.50 4.45
N ILE A 14 -24.11 1.50 5.68
CA ILE A 14 -23.48 2.21 6.81
C ILE A 14 -22.06 1.68 7.03
N THR A 15 -21.87 0.35 7.07
CA THR A 15 -20.57 -0.27 7.24
C THR A 15 -19.60 0.13 6.12
N ALA A 16 -20.03 0.04 4.86
CA ALA A 16 -19.18 0.43 3.73
C ALA A 16 -18.82 1.93 3.74
N SER A 17 -19.76 2.81 4.10
CA SER A 17 -19.51 4.25 4.21
C SER A 17 -18.55 4.57 5.34
N LEU A 18 -18.71 3.97 6.52
CA LEU A 18 -17.80 4.16 7.65
C LEU A 18 -16.41 3.66 7.34
N PHE A 19 -16.29 2.53 6.62
CA PHE A 19 -14.99 2.00 6.20
C PHE A 19 -14.32 2.85 5.11
N PHE A 20 -15.10 3.41 4.20
CA PHE A 20 -14.57 4.37 3.24
C PHE A 20 -14.00 5.61 3.95
N VAL A 21 -14.76 6.17 4.89
CA VAL A 21 -14.30 7.32 5.68
C VAL A 21 -13.07 6.96 6.52
N PHE A 22 -13.06 5.77 7.12
CA PHE A 22 -11.90 5.30 7.86
C PHE A 22 -10.65 5.20 6.95
N MET A 23 -10.75 4.54 5.80
CA MET A 23 -9.63 4.44 4.86
C MET A 23 -9.18 5.82 4.37
N LEU A 24 -10.12 6.71 4.03
CA LEU A 24 -9.81 8.05 3.55
C LEU A 24 -9.03 8.83 4.61
N LEU A 25 -9.56 8.94 5.82
CA LEU A 25 -8.96 9.75 6.89
C LEU A 25 -7.67 9.12 7.41
N HIS A 26 -7.60 7.81 7.52
CA HIS A 26 -6.40 7.09 7.92
C HIS A 26 -5.27 7.27 6.90
N GLN A 27 -5.55 7.15 5.60
CA GLN A 27 -4.57 7.42 4.56
C GLN A 27 -4.17 8.88 4.49
N THR A 28 -5.11 9.80 4.77
CA THR A 28 -4.81 11.23 4.92
C THR A 28 -3.77 11.46 6.01
N ASP A 29 -3.98 10.92 7.22
CA ASP A 29 -3.07 11.08 8.36
C ASP A 29 -1.71 10.40 8.13
N LYS A 30 -1.73 9.21 7.54
CA LYS A 30 -0.51 8.45 7.25
C LYS A 30 0.41 9.16 6.26
N LEU A 31 -0.17 9.77 5.23
CA LEU A 31 0.60 10.33 4.11
C LEU A 31 0.90 11.82 4.27
N LEU A 32 0.21 12.56 5.16
CA LEU A 32 0.51 13.96 5.43
C LEU A 32 1.88 14.18 6.09
N ILE A 33 2.50 13.14 6.67
CA ILE A 33 3.80 13.26 7.31
C ILE A 33 4.91 13.62 6.32
N GLY A 34 4.84 13.13 5.07
CA GLY A 34 5.80 13.49 4.02
C GLY A 34 5.85 15.00 3.74
N PRO A 35 4.73 15.64 3.38
CA PRO A 35 4.67 17.11 3.23
C PRO A 35 5.05 17.91 4.48
N MET A 36 4.90 17.33 5.68
CA MET A 36 5.27 17.96 6.95
C MET A 36 6.71 17.66 7.40
N GLN A 37 7.52 17.01 6.59
CA GLN A 37 8.90 16.63 6.94
C GLN A 37 9.69 17.80 7.48
N THR A 38 9.82 18.88 6.72
CA THR A 38 10.65 20.05 7.10
C THR A 38 10.22 20.66 8.43
N PRO A 39 8.96 21.07 8.65
CA PRO A 39 8.57 21.70 9.91
C PRO A 39 8.66 20.77 11.13
N ILE A 40 8.51 19.45 10.94
CA ILE A 40 8.69 18.49 12.03
C ILE A 40 10.17 18.32 12.36
N MET A 41 11.03 18.14 11.35
CA MET A 41 12.47 18.02 11.54
C MET A 41 13.05 19.26 12.21
N ASP A 42 12.65 20.47 11.78
CA ASP A 42 13.08 21.73 12.39
C ASP A 42 12.68 21.83 13.87
N THR A 43 11.46 21.38 14.21
CA THR A 43 10.95 21.43 15.59
C THR A 43 11.80 20.61 16.57
N PHE A 44 12.31 19.47 16.14
CA PHE A 44 13.06 18.55 17.01
C PHE A 44 14.56 18.52 16.69
N HIS A 45 15.03 19.37 15.78
CA HIS A 45 16.41 19.39 15.27
C HIS A 45 16.90 18.01 14.81
N MET A 46 16.06 17.33 14.00
CA MET A 46 16.33 15.96 13.56
C MET A 46 17.29 15.91 12.39
N THR A 47 18.09 14.82 12.35
CA THR A 47 18.79 14.40 11.14
C THR A 47 17.84 13.64 10.21
N TYR A 48 18.22 13.46 8.94
CA TYR A 48 17.45 12.63 8.00
C TYR A 48 17.45 11.15 8.40
N THR A 49 18.50 10.66 9.06
CA THR A 49 18.52 9.32 9.66
C THR A 49 17.46 9.16 10.74
N GLN A 50 17.29 10.16 11.61
CA GLN A 50 16.24 10.16 12.63
C GLN A 50 14.84 10.23 12.02
N TRP A 51 14.66 11.02 10.95
CA TRP A 51 13.43 11.02 10.17
C TRP A 51 13.10 9.65 9.56
N GLY A 52 14.10 9.01 8.96
CA GLY A 52 13.99 7.65 8.44
C GLY A 52 13.62 6.64 9.52
N ALA A 53 14.22 6.74 10.72
CA ALA A 53 13.92 5.87 11.85
C ALA A 53 12.44 5.94 12.30
N ILE A 54 11.83 7.13 12.28
CA ILE A 54 10.41 7.32 12.60
C ILE A 54 9.53 6.54 11.63
N ASN A 55 9.77 6.69 10.34
CA ASN A 55 8.97 6.03 9.31
C ASN A 55 9.21 4.51 9.29
N THR A 56 10.46 4.08 9.45
CA THR A 56 10.83 2.68 9.63
C THR A 56 10.15 2.06 10.84
N GLY A 57 10.11 2.76 11.98
CA GLY A 57 9.46 2.28 13.20
C GLY A 57 7.98 1.98 13.00
N ALA A 58 7.23 2.88 12.36
CA ALA A 58 5.81 2.68 12.06
C ALA A 58 5.59 1.46 11.13
N LEU A 59 6.39 1.34 10.07
CA LEU A 59 6.28 0.24 9.11
C LEU A 59 6.68 -1.12 9.73
N LEU A 60 7.68 -1.15 10.60
CA LEU A 60 8.09 -2.37 11.32
C LEU A 60 7.01 -2.83 12.29
N VAL A 61 6.47 -1.93 13.11
CA VAL A 61 5.41 -2.26 14.06
C VAL A 61 4.18 -2.80 13.31
N GLY A 62 3.78 -2.15 12.22
CA GLY A 62 2.70 -2.63 11.36
C GLY A 62 2.96 -4.03 10.82
N SER A 63 4.15 -4.29 10.26
CA SER A 63 4.51 -5.58 9.68
C SER A 63 4.50 -6.71 10.72
N LEU A 64 5.04 -6.46 11.92
CA LEU A 64 5.12 -7.44 13.00
C LEU A 64 3.75 -7.77 13.59
N LEU A 65 2.83 -6.81 13.64
CA LEU A 65 1.51 -7.00 14.22
C LEU A 65 0.46 -7.54 13.23
N TYR A 66 0.80 -7.64 11.94
CA TYR A 66 -0.12 -8.16 10.92
C TYR A 66 -0.68 -9.55 11.23
N PRO A 67 0.14 -10.54 11.65
CA PRO A 67 -0.38 -11.87 12.05
C PRO A 67 -1.29 -11.80 13.28
N LEU A 68 -0.97 -10.93 14.25
CA LEU A 68 -1.78 -10.73 15.45
C LEU A 68 -3.17 -10.19 15.10
N TRP A 69 -3.26 -9.17 14.25
CA TRP A 69 -4.54 -8.64 13.78
C TRP A 69 -5.35 -9.69 13.00
N GLY A 70 -4.68 -10.51 12.16
CA GLY A 70 -5.33 -11.64 11.49
C GLY A 70 -5.96 -12.59 12.50
N TRP A 71 -5.20 -13.01 13.51
CA TRP A 71 -5.66 -13.90 14.56
C TRP A 71 -6.80 -13.29 15.41
N LEU A 72 -6.70 -12.00 15.76
CA LEU A 72 -7.76 -11.28 16.49
C LEU A 72 -9.05 -11.20 15.66
N ASN A 73 -8.95 -10.83 14.38
CA ASN A 73 -10.09 -10.75 13.47
C ASN A 73 -10.77 -12.12 13.28
N ASP A 74 -10.02 -13.21 13.45
CA ASP A 74 -10.59 -14.56 13.37
C ASP A 74 -11.36 -14.99 14.59
N ARG A 75 -11.10 -14.43 15.75
CA ARG A 75 -11.69 -14.86 17.03
C ARG A 75 -12.71 -13.90 17.61
N TYR A 76 -12.55 -12.61 17.34
CA TYR A 76 -13.35 -11.57 17.97
C TYR A 76 -14.25 -10.84 16.97
N ASN A 77 -15.10 -9.98 17.50
CA ASN A 77 -16.01 -9.14 16.72
C ASN A 77 -15.18 -8.13 15.89
N ARG A 78 -15.25 -8.24 14.57
CA ARG A 78 -14.48 -7.42 13.63
C ARG A 78 -14.85 -5.95 13.67
N GLY A 79 -16.13 -5.61 13.88
CA GLY A 79 -16.57 -4.23 14.03
C GLY A 79 -15.94 -3.55 15.25
N LYS A 80 -15.91 -4.25 16.40
CA LYS A 80 -15.27 -3.73 17.63
C LYS A 80 -13.75 -3.62 17.50
N LEU A 81 -13.11 -4.58 16.83
CA LEU A 81 -11.67 -4.53 16.56
C LEU A 81 -11.30 -3.35 15.66
N LEU A 82 -12.12 -3.07 14.63
CA LEU A 82 -11.91 -1.91 13.77
C LEU A 82 -12.16 -0.57 14.50
N ALA A 83 -13.13 -0.54 15.42
CA ALA A 83 -13.29 0.61 16.30
C ALA A 83 -12.06 0.82 17.20
N LEU A 84 -11.51 -0.27 17.76
CA LEU A 84 -10.26 -0.23 18.53
C LEU A 84 -9.09 0.27 17.67
N ALA A 85 -8.94 -0.23 16.44
CA ALA A 85 -7.91 0.24 15.50
C ALA A 85 -8.02 1.75 15.25
N SER A 86 -9.24 2.26 14.98
CA SER A 86 -9.50 3.70 14.81
C SER A 86 -9.16 4.51 16.05
N LEU A 87 -9.46 3.98 17.25
CA LEU A 87 -9.11 4.62 18.52
C LEU A 87 -7.59 4.68 18.73
N VAL A 88 -6.88 3.58 18.45
CA VAL A 88 -5.41 3.51 18.55
C VAL A 88 -4.79 4.51 17.58
N TRP A 89 -5.22 4.55 16.32
CA TRP A 89 -4.78 5.55 15.36
C TRP A 89 -4.98 6.98 15.91
N GLY A 90 -6.19 7.35 16.31
CA GLY A 90 -6.48 8.69 16.80
C GLY A 90 -5.64 9.06 18.04
N ALA A 91 -5.50 8.13 18.99
CA ALA A 91 -4.70 8.33 20.22
C ALA A 91 -3.20 8.49 19.91
N THR A 92 -2.62 7.63 19.07
CA THR A 92 -1.18 7.70 18.72
C THR A 92 -0.86 8.95 17.90
N THR A 93 -1.78 9.41 17.06
CA THR A 93 -1.66 10.70 16.35
C THR A 93 -1.70 11.87 17.33
N TRP A 94 -2.58 11.85 18.34
CA TRP A 94 -2.59 12.85 19.41
C TRP A 94 -1.29 12.85 20.23
N PHE A 95 -0.77 11.67 20.59
CA PHE A 95 0.52 11.58 21.28
C PHE A 95 1.66 12.15 20.45
N SER A 96 1.60 12.01 19.12
CA SER A 96 2.57 12.66 18.23
C SER A 96 2.48 14.19 18.29
N ALA A 97 1.27 14.76 18.37
CA ALA A 97 1.08 16.20 18.52
C ALA A 97 1.61 16.77 19.85
N ILE A 98 1.50 16.00 20.96
CA ILE A 98 1.93 16.39 22.29
C ILE A 98 3.45 16.24 22.49
N ALA A 99 4.11 15.40 21.68
CA ALA A 99 5.53 15.09 21.82
C ALA A 99 6.40 16.36 21.87
N ARG A 100 7.30 16.41 22.85
CA ARG A 100 8.23 17.54 23.06
C ARG A 100 9.67 17.21 22.72
N THR A 101 10.00 15.92 22.62
CA THR A 101 11.34 15.42 22.30
C THR A 101 11.28 14.40 21.17
N PHE A 102 12.42 14.25 20.46
CA PHE A 102 12.54 13.24 19.40
C PHE A 102 12.18 11.83 19.88
N PRO A 103 12.66 11.29 21.02
CA PRO A 103 12.27 9.95 21.46
C PRO A 103 10.76 9.79 21.70
N GLN A 104 10.08 10.81 22.26
CA GLN A 104 8.63 10.78 22.43
C GLN A 104 7.92 10.73 21.07
N PHE A 105 8.37 11.53 20.12
CA PHE A 105 7.82 11.55 18.76
C PHE A 105 8.09 10.23 18.03
N LEU A 106 9.30 9.68 18.14
CA LEU A 106 9.65 8.36 17.58
C LEU A 106 8.74 7.25 18.11
N ILE A 107 8.55 7.17 19.43
CA ILE A 107 7.68 6.15 20.05
C ILE A 107 6.23 6.33 19.60
N SER A 108 5.70 7.56 19.63
CA SER A 108 4.31 7.81 19.24
C SER A 108 4.06 7.50 17.75
N ARG A 109 4.97 7.90 16.86
CA ARG A 109 4.85 7.61 15.42
C ARG A 109 5.07 6.13 15.10
N SER A 110 6.01 5.45 15.76
CA SER A 110 6.15 4.00 15.61
C SER A 110 4.88 3.26 16.06
N SER A 111 4.20 3.77 17.11
CA SER A 111 2.95 3.19 17.59
C SER A 111 1.78 3.32 16.60
N THR A 112 1.82 4.24 15.64
CA THR A 112 0.80 4.32 14.59
C THR A 112 0.80 3.09 13.67
N GLY A 113 1.88 2.30 13.64
CA GLY A 113 1.90 1.01 12.95
C GLY A 113 0.98 -0.05 13.57
N ILE A 114 0.50 0.14 14.80
CA ILE A 114 -0.36 -0.85 15.49
C ILE A 114 -1.66 -1.05 14.75
N ASP A 115 -2.29 -0.01 14.26
CA ASP A 115 -3.59 -0.06 13.56
C ASP A 115 -3.47 -0.33 12.06
N ASP A 116 -2.33 -0.06 11.44
CA ASP A 116 -2.07 -0.28 10.00
C ASP A 116 -2.39 -1.70 9.52
N SER A 117 -2.25 -2.69 10.40
CA SER A 117 -2.50 -4.10 10.11
C SER A 117 -3.98 -4.53 10.24
N SER A 118 -4.90 -3.61 10.53
CA SER A 118 -6.32 -3.91 10.75
C SER A 118 -7.14 -4.10 9.47
N TYR A 119 -6.65 -3.64 8.31
CA TYR A 119 -7.35 -3.67 7.02
C TYR A 119 -7.93 -5.02 6.59
N PRO A 120 -7.28 -6.18 6.80
CA PRO A 120 -7.85 -7.48 6.43
C PRO A 120 -9.19 -7.77 7.09
N GLY A 121 -9.38 -7.34 8.35
CA GLY A 121 -10.65 -7.51 9.07
C GLY A 121 -11.79 -6.71 8.42
N MET A 122 -11.50 -5.50 7.94
CA MET A 122 -12.44 -4.65 7.23
C MET A 122 -12.89 -5.30 5.91
N MET A 123 -11.94 -5.77 5.10
CA MET A 123 -12.24 -6.43 3.81
C MET A 123 -13.01 -7.74 4.03
N SER A 124 -12.64 -8.50 5.05
CA SER A 124 -13.34 -9.73 5.43
C SER A 124 -14.81 -9.47 5.83
N LEU A 125 -15.07 -8.43 6.63
CA LEU A 125 -16.44 -8.08 7.04
C LEU A 125 -17.29 -7.62 5.86
N LEU A 126 -16.72 -6.84 4.94
CA LEU A 126 -17.42 -6.43 3.72
C LEU A 126 -17.69 -7.60 2.77
N ALA A 127 -16.80 -8.61 2.73
CA ALA A 127 -17.04 -9.83 1.97
C ALA A 127 -18.30 -10.56 2.44
N ASP A 128 -18.62 -10.51 3.73
CA ASP A 128 -19.81 -11.12 4.29
C ASP A 128 -21.08 -10.29 4.06
N TYR A 129 -20.97 -8.97 3.92
CA TYR A 129 -22.09 -8.09 3.59
C TYR A 129 -22.47 -8.08 2.12
N TYR A 130 -21.49 -8.25 1.22
CA TYR A 130 -21.70 -8.09 -0.21
C TYR A 130 -21.40 -9.38 -0.98
N PRO A 131 -22.39 -9.87 -1.78
CA PRO A 131 -22.20 -11.08 -2.56
C PRO A 131 -21.11 -10.91 -3.63
N PRO A 132 -20.51 -12.01 -4.12
CA PRO A 132 -19.40 -11.97 -5.09
C PRO A 132 -19.63 -11.06 -6.30
N LYS A 133 -20.88 -11.00 -6.80
CA LYS A 133 -21.27 -10.17 -7.95
C LYS A 133 -21.12 -8.67 -7.74
N THR A 134 -21.20 -8.18 -6.50
CA THR A 134 -21.13 -6.73 -6.17
C THR A 134 -19.91 -6.36 -5.34
N ARG A 135 -19.26 -7.33 -4.73
CA ARG A 135 -18.08 -7.17 -3.84
C ARG A 135 -16.94 -6.39 -4.51
N GLY A 136 -16.64 -6.71 -5.78
CA GLY A 136 -15.60 -6.03 -6.53
C GLY A 136 -15.84 -4.52 -6.69
N ARG A 137 -17.09 -4.09 -6.87
CA ARG A 137 -17.44 -2.67 -6.94
C ARG A 137 -17.23 -1.95 -5.60
N VAL A 138 -17.57 -2.60 -4.50
CA VAL A 138 -17.39 -2.05 -3.15
C VAL A 138 -15.89 -1.92 -2.82
N TYR A 139 -15.11 -2.94 -3.12
CA TYR A 139 -13.65 -2.88 -2.94
C TYR A 139 -13.01 -1.82 -3.84
N GLY A 140 -13.43 -1.71 -5.09
CA GLY A 140 -12.95 -0.65 -5.99
C GLY A 140 -13.27 0.75 -5.45
N LEU A 141 -14.47 0.96 -4.90
CA LEU A 141 -14.83 2.23 -4.26
C LEU A 141 -13.93 2.53 -3.05
N LEU A 142 -13.67 1.53 -2.19
CA LEU A 142 -12.78 1.70 -1.04
C LEU A 142 -11.34 2.04 -1.45
N GLN A 143 -10.85 1.45 -2.53
CA GLN A 143 -9.49 1.73 -3.02
C GLN A 143 -9.30 3.17 -3.53
N ILE A 144 -10.37 3.85 -3.92
CA ILE A 144 -10.33 5.27 -4.28
C ILE A 144 -10.00 6.14 -3.04
N ALA A 145 -10.32 5.68 -1.84
CA ALA A 145 -10.01 6.40 -0.61
C ALA A 145 -8.51 6.64 -0.42
N GLN A 146 -7.64 5.77 -0.94
CA GLN A 146 -6.18 5.91 -0.80
C GLN A 146 -5.63 7.12 -1.57
N PRO A 147 -5.79 7.26 -2.90
CA PRO A 147 -5.32 8.44 -3.61
C PRO A 147 -6.02 9.72 -3.18
N LEU A 148 -7.32 9.67 -2.85
CA LEU A 148 -8.03 10.82 -2.29
C LEU A 148 -7.49 11.22 -0.92
N GLY A 149 -7.19 10.27 -0.06
CA GLY A 149 -6.57 10.52 1.24
C GLY A 149 -5.19 11.17 1.09
N TYR A 150 -4.40 10.72 0.10
CA TYR A 150 -3.10 11.34 -0.18
C TYR A 150 -3.23 12.79 -0.63
N LEU A 151 -4.15 13.07 -1.57
CA LEU A 151 -4.43 14.45 -2.01
C LEU A 151 -4.92 15.33 -0.85
N LEU A 152 -5.85 14.83 -0.04
CA LEU A 152 -6.35 15.55 1.13
C LEU A 152 -5.24 15.80 2.15
N GLY A 153 -4.39 14.81 2.40
CA GLY A 153 -3.23 14.95 3.29
C GLY A 153 -2.26 16.03 2.82
N MET A 154 -1.96 16.09 1.52
CA MET A 154 -1.12 17.17 0.95
C MET A 154 -1.73 18.55 1.17
N VAL A 155 -3.03 18.71 0.88
CA VAL A 155 -3.72 19.99 1.08
C VAL A 155 -3.71 20.42 2.54
N LEU A 156 -4.04 19.49 3.45
CA LEU A 156 -4.00 19.76 4.90
C LEU A 156 -2.59 20.13 5.38
N ALA A 157 -1.57 19.40 4.92
CA ALA A 157 -0.20 19.62 5.35
C ALA A 157 0.37 20.94 4.81
N LEU A 158 0.29 21.16 3.50
CA LEU A 158 0.95 22.29 2.84
C LEU A 158 0.21 23.62 3.01
N ILE A 159 -1.12 23.60 3.01
CA ILE A 159 -1.91 24.82 3.15
C ILE A 159 -2.25 25.07 4.62
N LEU A 160 -3.01 24.15 5.23
CA LEU A 160 -3.48 24.38 6.60
C LEU A 160 -2.34 24.25 7.62
N GLY A 161 -1.42 23.30 7.42
CA GLY A 161 -0.24 23.13 8.27
C GLY A 161 0.67 24.35 8.30
N GLY A 162 0.80 25.06 7.17
CA GLY A 162 1.50 26.35 7.09
C GLY A 162 0.84 27.47 7.89
N MET A 163 -0.50 27.43 8.03
CA MET A 163 -1.28 28.46 8.74
C MET A 163 -1.36 28.23 10.25
N ILE A 164 -1.61 26.98 10.67
CA ILE A 164 -1.91 26.64 12.08
C ILE A 164 -0.86 25.72 12.74
N GLY A 165 0.18 25.36 11.99
CA GLY A 165 1.27 24.49 12.44
C GLY A 165 0.93 23.00 12.39
N TRP A 166 1.96 22.17 12.22
CA TRP A 166 1.82 20.72 12.05
C TRP A 166 1.16 19.98 13.23
N ARG A 167 1.39 20.47 14.47
CA ARG A 167 0.76 19.90 15.68
C ARG A 167 -0.75 20.01 15.65
N SER A 168 -1.28 21.15 15.21
CA SER A 168 -2.72 21.38 15.10
C SER A 168 -3.37 20.43 14.10
N ILE A 169 -2.67 20.10 13.00
CA ILE A 169 -3.17 19.11 12.03
C ILE A 169 -3.28 17.73 12.68
N PHE A 170 -2.27 17.31 13.46
CA PHE A 170 -2.33 16.02 14.16
C PHE A 170 -3.42 15.98 15.23
N TYR A 171 -3.70 17.08 15.92
CA TYR A 171 -4.86 17.16 16.81
C TYR A 171 -6.17 17.01 16.04
N ILE A 172 -6.31 17.62 14.88
CA ILE A 172 -7.50 17.54 14.05
C ILE A 172 -7.68 16.10 13.52
N THR A 173 -6.67 15.53 12.87
CA THR A 173 -6.76 14.17 12.28
C THR A 173 -6.93 13.10 13.33
N GLY A 174 -6.22 13.19 14.45
CA GLY A 174 -6.38 12.28 15.58
C GLY A 174 -7.77 12.37 16.23
N SER A 175 -8.35 13.59 16.34
CA SER A 175 -9.73 13.77 16.82
C SER A 175 -10.73 13.09 15.91
N PHE A 176 -10.57 13.20 14.58
CA PHE A 176 -11.41 12.46 13.62
C PHE A 176 -11.27 10.95 13.81
N GLY A 177 -10.07 10.42 14.06
CA GLY A 177 -9.83 9.01 14.38
C GLY A 177 -10.62 8.54 15.61
N ILE A 178 -10.59 9.34 16.70
CA ILE A 178 -11.33 9.03 17.94
C ILE A 178 -12.84 9.09 17.70
N LEU A 179 -13.35 10.13 17.03
CA LEU A 179 -14.78 10.26 16.73
C LEU A 179 -15.26 9.12 15.83
N LEU A 180 -14.46 8.75 14.86
CA LEU A 180 -14.76 7.65 13.95
C LEU A 180 -14.76 6.29 14.65
N SER A 181 -13.89 6.10 15.65
CA SER A 181 -13.93 4.91 16.52
C SER A 181 -15.30 4.73 17.17
N VAL A 182 -15.86 5.81 17.74
CA VAL A 182 -17.21 5.79 18.32
C VAL A 182 -18.26 5.48 17.26
N ALA A 183 -18.20 6.10 16.10
CA ALA A 183 -19.12 5.87 15.00
C ALA A 183 -19.07 4.41 14.50
N ILE A 184 -17.87 3.82 14.38
CA ILE A 184 -17.66 2.43 13.98
C ILE A 184 -18.21 1.49 15.07
N TYR A 185 -17.93 1.76 16.35
CA TYR A 185 -18.36 0.91 17.46
C TYR A 185 -19.88 0.73 17.50
N PHE A 186 -20.64 1.80 17.29
CA PHE A 186 -22.10 1.76 17.31
C PHE A 186 -22.73 1.47 15.94
N GLY A 187 -22.07 1.88 14.84
CA GLY A 187 -22.61 1.80 13.49
C GLY A 187 -22.35 0.49 12.78
N VAL A 188 -21.20 -0.16 13.06
CA VAL A 188 -20.81 -1.39 12.38
C VAL A 188 -21.29 -2.63 13.16
N LYS A 189 -22.11 -3.44 12.51
CA LYS A 189 -22.57 -4.71 13.07
C LYS A 189 -21.73 -5.84 12.48
N ASP A 190 -21.15 -6.69 13.32
CA ASP A 190 -20.54 -7.93 12.85
C ASP A 190 -21.63 -8.93 12.46
N ILE A 191 -21.38 -9.64 11.36
CA ILE A 191 -22.29 -10.66 10.84
C ILE A 191 -21.56 -11.99 10.68
N PRO A 192 -22.28 -13.12 10.70
CA PRO A 192 -21.67 -14.43 10.53
C PRO A 192 -20.85 -14.49 9.23
N ARG A 193 -19.74 -15.21 9.28
CA ARG A 193 -18.87 -15.39 8.11
C ARG A 193 -19.56 -16.22 7.03
N GLY A 194 -19.32 -15.85 5.78
CA GLY A 194 -19.95 -16.51 4.63
C GLY A 194 -21.42 -16.15 4.45
N SER A 195 -21.96 -15.14 5.17
CA SER A 195 -23.38 -14.75 5.09
C SER A 195 -23.83 -14.34 3.69
N SER A 196 -22.91 -13.94 2.82
CA SER A 196 -23.20 -13.51 1.44
C SER A 196 -23.02 -14.63 0.40
N GLU A 197 -22.48 -15.79 0.79
CA GLU A 197 -22.28 -16.94 -0.11
C GLU A 197 -23.54 -17.82 -0.09
N GLU A 198 -24.14 -18.02 -1.28
CA GLU A 198 -25.38 -18.82 -1.39
C GLU A 198 -25.15 -20.29 -1.04
N GLU A 199 -23.97 -20.82 -1.38
CA GLU A 199 -23.57 -22.22 -1.13
C GLU A 199 -23.32 -22.51 0.36
N LEU A 200 -23.03 -21.49 1.16
CA LEU A 200 -22.71 -21.62 2.59
C LEU A 200 -23.88 -21.32 3.52
N ARG A 201 -25.08 -21.09 2.98
CA ARG A 201 -26.28 -20.86 3.79
C ARG A 201 -26.64 -22.10 4.62
N GLY A 202 -26.37 -22.00 5.92
CA GLY A 202 -26.68 -23.08 6.88
C GLY A 202 -25.55 -24.10 7.06
N VAL A 203 -24.38 -23.88 6.51
CA VAL A 203 -23.18 -24.70 6.73
C VAL A 203 -22.18 -23.94 7.59
N GLU A 204 -21.66 -24.55 8.65
CA GLU A 204 -20.51 -24.02 9.36
C GLU A 204 -19.27 -24.10 8.42
N VAL A 205 -18.80 -22.95 8.01
CA VAL A 205 -17.59 -22.86 7.15
C VAL A 205 -16.41 -23.43 7.92
N ALA A 206 -15.87 -24.53 7.44
CA ALA A 206 -14.64 -25.11 7.98
C ALA A 206 -13.53 -24.04 7.94
N LYS A 207 -12.90 -23.75 9.08
CA LYS A 207 -11.81 -22.78 9.18
C LYS A 207 -10.68 -23.20 8.23
N TYR A 208 -10.41 -22.42 7.18
CA TYR A 208 -9.23 -22.61 6.34
C TYR A 208 -8.00 -22.60 7.24
N LYS A 209 -7.31 -23.73 7.32
CA LYS A 209 -6.07 -23.83 8.08
C LYS A 209 -4.91 -23.47 7.13
N PHE A 210 -4.22 -22.39 7.43
CA PHE A 210 -2.96 -22.03 6.78
C PHE A 210 -2.00 -23.23 6.83
N ASN A 211 -1.46 -23.62 5.66
CA ASN A 211 -0.59 -24.79 5.54
C ASN A 211 0.82 -24.36 5.12
N TRP A 212 1.78 -24.51 6.03
CA TRP A 212 3.20 -24.22 5.77
C TRP A 212 3.78 -25.02 4.58
N LYS A 213 3.26 -26.22 4.28
CA LYS A 213 3.68 -26.98 3.11
C LYS A 213 3.39 -26.25 1.81
N SER A 214 2.25 -25.57 1.72
CA SER A 214 1.88 -24.75 0.54
C SER A 214 2.84 -23.58 0.33
N VAL A 215 3.37 -22.97 1.41
CA VAL A 215 4.41 -21.93 1.32
C VAL A 215 5.69 -22.48 0.70
N GLY A 216 6.14 -23.67 1.15
CA GLY A 216 7.33 -24.33 0.60
C GLY A 216 7.22 -24.63 -0.91
N GLU A 217 6.02 -24.96 -1.38
CA GLU A 217 5.76 -25.21 -2.81
C GLU A 217 5.89 -23.94 -3.69
N ILE A 218 5.51 -22.79 -3.15
CA ILE A 218 5.63 -21.50 -3.84
C ILE A 218 7.10 -21.20 -4.14
N PHE A 219 8.01 -21.44 -3.16
CA PHE A 219 9.45 -21.20 -3.31
C PHE A 219 10.17 -22.21 -4.23
N LYS A 220 9.53 -23.32 -4.63
CA LYS A 220 10.08 -24.21 -5.67
C LYS A 220 10.05 -23.58 -7.08
N LYS A 221 9.20 -22.57 -7.31
CA LYS A 221 9.08 -21.89 -8.61
C LYS A 221 10.11 -20.75 -8.70
N ARG A 222 11.13 -20.95 -9.53
CA ARG A 222 12.23 -20.00 -9.67
C ARG A 222 11.78 -18.61 -10.16
N SER A 223 10.75 -18.55 -11.00
CA SER A 223 10.19 -17.26 -11.43
C SER A 223 9.58 -16.48 -10.28
N LEU A 224 8.90 -17.15 -9.32
CA LEU A 224 8.32 -16.50 -8.16
C LEU A 224 9.40 -15.96 -7.20
N ILE A 225 10.52 -16.65 -7.05
CA ILE A 225 11.65 -16.14 -6.23
C ILE A 225 12.13 -14.81 -6.79
N LEU A 226 12.30 -14.69 -8.11
CA LEU A 226 12.73 -13.44 -8.75
C LEU A 226 11.67 -12.35 -8.62
N VAL A 227 10.38 -12.69 -8.71
CA VAL A 227 9.26 -11.79 -8.49
C VAL A 227 9.24 -11.28 -7.02
N PHE A 228 9.49 -12.15 -6.05
CA PHE A 228 9.55 -11.78 -4.63
C PHE A 228 10.75 -10.87 -4.32
N LEU A 229 11.92 -11.17 -4.89
CA LEU A 229 13.11 -10.29 -4.78
C LEU A 229 12.85 -8.92 -5.40
N GLN A 230 12.16 -8.89 -6.56
CA GLN A 230 11.72 -7.64 -7.16
C GLN A 230 10.76 -6.89 -6.23
N GLY A 231 9.80 -7.57 -5.60
CA GLY A 231 8.87 -6.97 -4.66
C GLY A 231 9.57 -6.36 -3.45
N PHE A 232 10.53 -7.08 -2.85
CA PHE A 232 11.34 -6.59 -1.73
C PHE A 232 12.04 -5.27 -2.05
N ILE A 233 12.71 -5.18 -3.21
CA ILE A 233 13.47 -4.00 -3.60
C ILE A 233 12.58 -2.94 -4.26
N GLY A 234 11.52 -3.35 -4.96
CA GLY A 234 10.64 -2.46 -5.72
C GLY A 234 9.85 -1.47 -4.87
N VAL A 235 9.67 -1.76 -3.58
CA VAL A 235 9.02 -0.84 -2.64
C VAL A 235 9.93 0.28 -2.13
N PHE A 236 11.25 0.18 -2.31
CA PHE A 236 12.20 1.20 -1.87
C PHE A 236 11.94 2.56 -2.52
N PRO A 237 11.88 2.69 -3.86
CA PRO A 237 11.61 3.98 -4.51
C PRO A 237 10.29 4.61 -4.04
N TRP A 238 9.25 3.78 -3.89
CA TRP A 238 7.96 4.25 -3.39
C TRP A 238 8.08 4.89 -2.01
N ASN A 239 8.71 4.20 -1.06
CA ASN A 239 8.85 4.71 0.31
C ASN A 239 9.75 5.95 0.37
N VAL A 240 10.86 5.95 -0.38
CA VAL A 240 11.77 7.10 -0.41
C VAL A 240 11.06 8.33 -1.00
N ILE A 241 10.35 8.19 -2.11
CA ILE A 241 9.58 9.28 -2.71
C ILE A 241 8.49 9.76 -1.74
N THR A 242 7.75 8.84 -1.11
CA THR A 242 6.67 9.20 -0.20
C THR A 242 7.15 10.03 1.00
N TYR A 243 8.29 9.69 1.59
CA TYR A 243 8.75 10.30 2.84
C TYR A 243 9.80 11.40 2.68
N TYR A 244 10.45 11.50 1.52
CA TYR A 244 11.57 12.43 1.33
C TYR A 244 11.37 13.43 0.18
N PHE A 245 10.47 13.16 -0.77
CA PHE A 245 10.36 13.99 -1.97
C PHE A 245 9.87 15.40 -1.67
N PHE A 246 8.98 15.58 -0.69
CA PHE A 246 8.56 16.91 -0.26
C PHE A 246 9.71 17.69 0.39
N GLY A 247 10.52 17.03 1.21
CA GLY A 247 11.74 17.62 1.75
C GLY A 247 12.69 18.04 0.64
N TYR A 248 12.92 17.20 -0.36
CA TYR A 248 13.71 17.54 -1.54
C TYR A 248 13.16 18.77 -2.28
N LEU A 249 11.84 18.84 -2.50
CA LEU A 249 11.24 20.01 -3.15
C LEU A 249 11.42 21.28 -2.33
N ALA A 250 11.35 21.19 -0.99
CA ALA A 250 11.50 22.34 -0.08
C ALA A 250 12.95 22.76 0.08
N THR A 251 13.86 21.81 0.39
CA THR A 251 15.26 22.13 0.78
C THR A 251 16.21 22.20 -0.40
N ASP A 252 16.16 21.20 -1.30
CA ASP A 252 17.10 21.12 -2.42
C ASP A 252 16.66 22.00 -3.61
N ARG A 253 15.33 22.14 -3.82
CA ARG A 253 14.75 22.95 -4.90
C ARG A 253 14.28 24.33 -4.46
N GLY A 254 14.08 24.56 -3.16
CA GLY A 254 13.60 25.82 -2.62
C GLY A 254 12.15 26.17 -3.01
N TYR A 255 11.33 25.19 -3.38
CA TYR A 255 9.95 25.42 -3.79
C TYR A 255 9.03 25.65 -2.59
N ASP A 256 8.19 26.67 -2.65
CA ASP A 256 7.17 26.96 -1.64
C ASP A 256 6.04 25.93 -1.65
N SER A 257 5.21 25.95 -0.63
CA SER A 257 4.11 24.98 -0.46
C SER A 257 3.11 24.97 -1.61
N ASN A 258 2.83 26.13 -2.23
CA ASN A 258 1.92 26.21 -3.37
C ASN A 258 2.52 25.53 -4.61
N THR A 259 3.80 25.77 -4.88
CA THR A 259 4.53 25.14 -5.98
C THR A 259 4.64 23.62 -5.74
N GLN A 260 4.94 23.18 -4.50
CA GLN A 260 4.94 21.75 -4.17
C GLN A 260 3.58 21.10 -4.42
N LEU A 261 2.47 21.73 -4.03
CA LEU A 261 1.12 21.24 -4.28
C LEU A 261 0.81 21.16 -5.77
N LEU A 262 1.17 22.21 -6.52
CA LEU A 262 0.98 22.29 -7.98
C LEU A 262 1.74 21.17 -8.72
N ILE A 263 2.89 20.77 -8.22
CA ILE A 263 3.71 19.68 -8.78
C ILE A 263 3.16 18.31 -8.37
N MET A 264 2.89 18.13 -7.08
CA MET A 264 2.61 16.79 -6.55
C MET A 264 1.17 16.33 -6.77
N ALA A 265 0.19 17.23 -6.72
CA ALA A 265 -1.21 16.83 -6.88
C ALA A 265 -1.50 16.24 -8.26
N PRO A 266 -1.08 16.87 -9.40
CA PRO A 266 -1.20 16.22 -10.70
C PRO A 266 -0.35 14.93 -10.81
N ALA A 267 0.84 14.87 -10.22
CA ALA A 267 1.67 13.66 -10.26
C ALA A 267 0.93 12.45 -9.66
N VAL A 268 0.21 12.63 -8.54
CA VAL A 268 -0.63 11.58 -7.94
C VAL A 268 -1.76 11.15 -8.89
N VAL A 269 -2.36 12.08 -9.63
CA VAL A 269 -3.39 11.78 -10.63
C VAL A 269 -2.79 10.95 -11.77
N PHE A 270 -1.64 11.34 -12.32
CA PHE A 270 -0.95 10.57 -13.36
C PHE A 270 -0.58 9.16 -12.86
N MET A 271 -0.13 9.05 -11.62
CA MET A 271 0.14 7.75 -10.99
C MET A 271 -1.13 6.89 -10.90
N ALA A 272 -2.26 7.48 -10.52
CA ALA A 272 -3.53 6.76 -10.44
C ALA A 272 -3.98 6.22 -11.82
N PHE A 273 -3.71 6.94 -12.91
CA PHE A 273 -3.93 6.45 -14.27
C PHE A 273 -2.94 5.35 -14.68
N GLY A 274 -1.74 5.36 -14.15
CA GLY A 274 -0.71 4.37 -14.46
C GLY A 274 -1.11 2.93 -14.08
N TYR A 275 -1.80 2.73 -12.95
CA TYR A 275 -2.25 1.38 -12.53
C TYR A 275 -3.13 0.68 -13.57
N PRO A 276 -4.29 1.24 -13.99
CA PRO A 276 -5.14 0.59 -14.98
C PRO A 276 -4.47 0.52 -16.36
N LEU A 277 -3.70 1.54 -16.75
CA LEU A 277 -3.01 1.54 -18.04
C LEU A 277 -1.99 0.41 -18.11
N GLY A 278 -1.16 0.24 -17.07
CA GLY A 278 -0.20 -0.86 -16.98
C GLY A 278 -0.87 -2.23 -16.99
N GLY A 279 -2.00 -2.40 -16.28
CA GLY A 279 -2.78 -3.63 -16.28
C GLY A 279 -3.38 -3.96 -17.66
N ILE A 280 -4.03 -2.99 -18.30
CA ILE A 280 -4.64 -3.16 -19.63
C ILE A 280 -3.57 -3.54 -20.69
N LEU A 281 -2.43 -2.84 -20.68
CA LEU A 281 -1.32 -3.14 -21.59
C LEU A 281 -0.73 -4.53 -21.34
N GLY A 282 -0.57 -4.90 -20.05
CA GLY A 282 -0.11 -6.22 -19.66
C GLY A 282 -1.02 -7.34 -20.12
N ASP A 283 -2.33 -7.21 -19.88
CA ASP A 283 -3.33 -8.20 -20.33
C ASP A 283 -3.41 -8.30 -21.86
N LYS A 284 -3.32 -7.17 -22.57
CA LYS A 284 -3.32 -7.13 -24.03
C LYS A 284 -2.10 -7.86 -24.59
N LEU A 285 -0.92 -7.66 -24.00
CA LEU A 285 0.30 -8.32 -24.44
C LEU A 285 0.34 -9.79 -24.01
N PHE A 286 -0.24 -10.12 -22.84
CA PHE A 286 -0.35 -11.50 -22.35
C PHE A 286 -1.16 -12.41 -23.28
N LYS A 287 -2.19 -11.88 -23.97
CA LYS A 287 -2.93 -12.61 -25.01
C LYS A 287 -2.04 -13.03 -26.20
N ARG A 288 -0.91 -12.34 -26.42
CA ARG A 288 0.04 -12.66 -27.50
C ARG A 288 1.22 -13.53 -27.03
N THR A 289 1.64 -13.34 -25.78
CA THR A 289 2.77 -14.07 -25.19
C THR A 289 2.62 -14.15 -23.67
N HIS A 290 2.85 -15.33 -23.11
CA HIS A 290 2.85 -15.54 -21.63
C HIS A 290 3.85 -14.66 -20.88
N ARG A 291 4.80 -14.03 -21.56
CA ARG A 291 5.76 -13.07 -21.02
C ARG A 291 5.20 -11.64 -20.93
N GLY A 292 4.05 -11.39 -21.55
CA GLY A 292 3.52 -10.05 -21.83
C GLY A 292 3.39 -9.14 -20.59
N ARG A 293 2.88 -9.65 -19.48
CA ARG A 293 2.73 -8.89 -18.25
C ARG A 293 4.08 -8.43 -17.68
N LEU A 294 5.06 -9.33 -17.64
CA LEU A 294 6.40 -9.00 -17.15
C LEU A 294 7.15 -8.06 -18.10
N ILE A 295 6.92 -8.14 -19.41
CA ILE A 295 7.47 -7.19 -20.38
C ILE A 295 6.94 -5.77 -20.08
N VAL A 296 5.64 -5.63 -19.88
CA VAL A 296 5.03 -4.33 -19.54
C VAL A 296 5.54 -3.81 -18.18
N ALA A 297 5.69 -4.70 -17.19
CA ALA A 297 6.28 -4.35 -15.90
C ALA A 297 7.73 -3.86 -16.06
N ALA A 298 8.57 -4.57 -16.81
CA ALA A 298 9.96 -4.17 -17.09
C ALA A 298 10.04 -2.83 -17.83
N THR A 299 9.17 -2.62 -18.83
CA THR A 299 9.09 -1.35 -19.57
C THR A 299 8.71 -0.19 -18.65
N GLY A 300 7.73 -0.40 -17.75
CA GLY A 300 7.32 0.61 -16.77
C GLY A 300 8.47 1.01 -15.84
N ILE A 301 9.21 0.04 -15.31
CA ILE A 301 10.39 0.30 -14.46
C ILE A 301 11.45 1.06 -15.25
N LEU A 302 11.79 0.63 -16.45
CA LEU A 302 12.82 1.26 -17.26
C LEU A 302 12.47 2.71 -17.59
N LEU A 303 11.24 2.97 -18.04
CA LEU A 303 10.77 4.32 -18.35
C LEU A 303 10.67 5.17 -17.07
N GLY A 304 10.15 4.64 -15.97
CA GLY A 304 10.13 5.32 -14.67
C GLY A 304 11.53 5.72 -14.21
N MET A 305 12.52 4.83 -14.35
CA MET A 305 13.93 5.08 -14.02
C MET A 305 14.53 6.19 -14.89
N VAL A 306 14.33 6.14 -16.20
CA VAL A 306 14.85 7.14 -17.15
C VAL A 306 14.23 8.51 -16.88
N PHE A 307 12.90 8.57 -16.73
CA PHE A 307 12.22 9.83 -16.46
C PHE A 307 12.54 10.40 -15.08
N LEU A 308 12.68 9.58 -14.03
CA LEU A 308 13.14 10.06 -12.73
C LEU A 308 14.56 10.64 -12.81
N PHE A 309 15.47 9.92 -13.45
CA PHE A 309 16.83 10.43 -13.64
C PHE A 309 16.82 11.77 -14.37
N ALA A 310 16.07 11.89 -15.45
CA ALA A 310 15.91 13.15 -16.17
C ALA A 310 15.30 14.24 -15.28
N THR A 311 14.21 13.93 -14.54
CA THR A 311 13.55 14.86 -13.62
C THR A 311 14.51 15.46 -12.60
N MET A 312 15.30 14.61 -11.94
CA MET A 312 16.20 15.03 -10.87
C MET A 312 17.37 15.88 -11.37
N ASN A 313 17.70 15.81 -12.66
CA ASN A 313 18.77 16.60 -13.30
C ASN A 313 18.27 17.87 -13.99
N VAL A 314 16.97 18.19 -13.93
CA VAL A 314 16.43 19.44 -14.48
C VAL A 314 16.89 20.62 -13.62
N PRO A 315 17.36 21.74 -14.20
CA PRO A 315 17.65 22.96 -13.47
C PRO A 315 16.46 23.48 -12.64
N VAL A 316 16.75 24.15 -11.51
CA VAL A 316 15.72 24.57 -10.55
C VAL A 316 14.71 25.55 -11.16
N ASP A 317 15.17 26.42 -12.07
CA ASP A 317 14.37 27.42 -12.79
C ASP A 317 13.41 26.83 -13.82
N GLN A 318 13.65 25.59 -14.29
CA GLN A 318 12.83 24.94 -15.31
C GLN A 318 11.70 24.11 -14.71
N VAL A 319 10.82 24.74 -13.92
CA VAL A 319 9.73 24.07 -13.18
C VAL A 319 8.81 23.28 -14.09
N LEU A 320 8.43 23.83 -15.27
CA LEU A 320 7.51 23.15 -16.19
C LEU A 320 8.11 21.84 -16.75
N LEU A 321 9.39 21.85 -17.14
CA LEU A 321 10.08 20.65 -17.61
C LEU A 321 10.18 19.61 -16.51
N PHE A 322 10.52 20.04 -15.29
CA PHE A 322 10.51 19.20 -14.10
C PHE A 322 9.15 18.52 -13.88
N MET A 323 8.06 19.29 -13.95
CA MET A 323 6.69 18.76 -13.80
C MET A 323 6.37 17.70 -14.85
N ILE A 324 6.64 18.00 -16.15
CA ILE A 324 6.31 17.06 -17.24
C ILE A 324 7.07 15.73 -17.04
N LEU A 325 8.36 15.77 -16.75
CA LEU A 325 9.16 14.57 -16.54
C LEU A 325 8.73 13.80 -15.27
N LEU A 326 8.36 14.50 -14.21
CA LEU A 326 7.82 13.90 -13.00
C LEU A 326 6.48 13.22 -13.25
N PHE A 327 5.59 13.82 -14.05
CA PHE A 327 4.31 13.22 -14.40
C PHE A 327 4.48 11.95 -15.23
N LEU A 328 5.47 11.92 -16.14
CA LEU A 328 5.83 10.70 -16.86
C LEU A 328 6.42 9.64 -15.91
N THR A 329 7.27 10.04 -14.97
CA THR A 329 7.76 9.14 -13.92
C THR A 329 6.60 8.52 -13.14
N ALA A 330 5.68 9.37 -12.66
CA ALA A 330 4.51 8.94 -11.88
C ALA A 330 3.57 8.03 -12.68
N LEU A 331 3.41 8.26 -13.99
CA LEU A 331 2.58 7.44 -14.86
C LEU A 331 3.14 6.01 -15.02
N PHE A 332 4.47 5.87 -15.20
CA PHE A 332 5.07 4.57 -15.48
C PHE A 332 5.45 3.77 -14.22
N MET A 333 5.69 4.46 -13.10
CA MET A 333 6.07 3.85 -11.83
C MET A 333 5.14 2.71 -11.36
N PRO A 334 3.80 2.79 -11.45
CA PRO A 334 2.90 1.75 -10.96
C PRO A 334 2.65 0.59 -11.94
N PHE A 335 3.19 0.62 -13.17
CA PHE A 335 2.99 -0.45 -14.17
C PHE A 335 3.32 -1.86 -13.66
N PRO A 336 4.38 -2.07 -12.84
CA PRO A 336 4.68 -3.40 -12.30
C PRO A 336 3.56 -3.96 -11.44
N SER A 337 2.92 -3.15 -10.59
CA SER A 337 2.02 -3.63 -9.54
C SER A 337 0.90 -4.56 -10.04
N PRO A 338 0.00 -4.17 -10.97
CA PRO A 338 -1.05 -5.06 -11.45
C PRO A 338 -0.50 -6.26 -12.23
N ASN A 339 0.62 -6.08 -12.93
CA ASN A 339 1.24 -7.12 -13.74
C ASN A 339 1.93 -8.20 -12.89
N ILE A 340 2.56 -7.82 -11.80
CA ILE A 340 3.21 -8.74 -10.85
C ILE A 340 2.16 -9.58 -10.12
N ILE A 341 1.10 -8.96 -9.58
CA ILE A 341 0.00 -9.68 -8.91
C ILE A 341 -0.62 -10.69 -9.87
N SER A 342 -0.93 -10.28 -11.09
CA SER A 342 -1.48 -11.17 -12.11
C SER A 342 -0.52 -12.30 -12.46
N THR A 343 0.78 -12.03 -12.58
CA THR A 343 1.80 -13.03 -12.87
C THR A 343 1.91 -14.09 -11.75
N ILE A 344 1.84 -13.68 -10.49
CA ILE A 344 1.81 -14.61 -9.35
C ILE A 344 0.62 -15.57 -9.50
N TYR A 345 -0.56 -15.06 -9.88
CA TYR A 345 -1.76 -15.88 -10.06
C TYR A 345 -1.70 -16.78 -11.29
N ASP A 346 -0.99 -16.38 -12.35
CA ASP A 346 -0.81 -17.20 -13.56
C ASP A 346 0.07 -18.43 -13.34
N VAL A 347 0.96 -18.39 -12.37
CA VAL A 347 1.88 -19.51 -12.08
C VAL A 347 1.51 -20.30 -10.83
N THR A 348 0.49 -19.89 -10.08
CA THR A 348 0.06 -20.57 -8.85
C THR A 348 -1.27 -21.26 -9.02
N LEU A 349 -1.41 -22.44 -8.41
CA LEU A 349 -2.67 -23.15 -8.34
C LEU A 349 -3.72 -22.33 -7.58
N PRO A 350 -5.01 -22.40 -7.92
CA PRO A 350 -6.07 -21.56 -7.32
C PRO A 350 -6.07 -21.54 -5.79
N GLU A 351 -5.85 -22.69 -5.15
CA GLU A 351 -5.86 -22.86 -3.70
C GLU A 351 -4.69 -22.20 -2.97
N VAL A 352 -3.58 -21.92 -3.67
CA VAL A 352 -2.38 -21.28 -3.06
C VAL A 352 -2.17 -19.83 -3.50
N ARG A 353 -3.03 -19.26 -4.34
CA ARG A 353 -2.94 -17.87 -4.82
C ARG A 353 -2.93 -16.86 -3.69
N SER A 354 -3.83 -17.01 -2.73
CA SER A 354 -3.90 -16.14 -1.56
C SER A 354 -2.63 -16.20 -0.71
N THR A 355 -2.09 -17.41 -0.53
CA THR A 355 -0.84 -17.63 0.21
C THR A 355 0.35 -16.99 -0.51
N ALA A 356 0.43 -17.14 -1.85
CA ALA A 356 1.51 -16.53 -2.63
C ALA A 356 1.47 -15.00 -2.56
N ASN A 357 0.28 -14.41 -2.64
CA ASN A 357 0.11 -12.96 -2.49
C ASN A 357 0.45 -12.48 -1.06
N ALA A 358 0.08 -13.25 -0.04
CA ALA A 358 0.43 -12.94 1.35
C ALA A 358 1.95 -12.98 1.57
N VAL A 359 2.66 -13.95 0.97
CA VAL A 359 4.13 -14.03 1.00
C VAL A 359 4.74 -12.80 0.31
N GLN A 360 4.24 -12.43 -0.87
CA GLN A 360 4.68 -11.21 -1.58
C GLN A 360 4.52 -9.97 -0.69
N ASN A 361 3.33 -9.74 -0.14
CA ASN A 361 3.04 -8.58 0.71
C ASN A 361 3.92 -8.55 1.97
N PHE A 362 4.20 -9.71 2.56
CA PHE A 362 5.09 -9.81 3.72
C PHE A 362 6.53 -9.42 3.36
N ILE A 363 7.04 -9.90 2.24
CA ILE A 363 8.37 -9.57 1.73
C ILE A 363 8.47 -8.07 1.39
N GLU A 364 7.46 -7.51 0.74
CA GLU A 364 7.36 -6.08 0.45
C GLU A 364 7.32 -5.23 1.72
N SER A 365 6.62 -5.70 2.76
CA SER A 365 6.54 -4.99 4.05
C SER A 365 7.90 -4.85 4.73
N ILE A 366 8.72 -5.90 4.68
CA ILE A 366 10.10 -5.87 5.21
C ILE A 366 10.96 -4.87 4.42
N GLY A 367 10.86 -4.90 3.09
CA GLY A 367 11.55 -3.94 2.22
C GLY A 367 11.10 -2.49 2.50
N SER A 368 9.79 -2.28 2.65
CA SER A 368 9.22 -0.98 2.97
C SER A 368 9.75 -0.41 4.29
N ALA A 369 9.92 -1.26 5.30
CA ALA A 369 10.44 -0.83 6.59
C ALA A 369 11.93 -0.43 6.55
N ALA A 370 12.73 -1.07 5.70
CA ALA A 370 14.16 -0.77 5.58
C ALA A 370 14.44 0.55 4.81
N ALA A 371 13.63 0.85 3.80
CA ALA A 371 13.89 1.91 2.83
C ALA A 371 14.04 3.32 3.44
N PRO A 372 13.17 3.81 4.35
CA PRO A 372 13.29 5.17 4.88
C PRO A 372 14.56 5.38 5.71
N LEU A 373 14.98 4.39 6.50
CA LEU A 373 16.19 4.49 7.31
C LEU A 373 17.43 4.57 6.42
N ILE A 374 17.53 3.71 5.40
CA ILE A 374 18.63 3.72 4.44
C ILE A 374 18.68 5.07 3.69
N ALA A 375 17.51 5.60 3.29
CA ALA A 375 17.43 6.91 2.65
C ALA A 375 17.93 8.04 3.57
N GLY A 376 17.57 8.00 4.85
CA GLY A 376 18.03 8.97 5.82
C GLY A 376 19.55 8.98 6.01
N ILE A 377 20.15 7.79 6.11
CA ILE A 377 21.62 7.64 6.24
C ILE A 377 22.33 8.23 5.00
N ILE A 378 21.83 7.94 3.79
CA ILE A 378 22.42 8.48 2.55
C ILE A 378 22.19 10.01 2.47
N ALA A 379 21.02 10.48 2.87
CA ALA A 379 20.69 11.91 2.87
C ALA A 379 21.57 12.72 3.82
N ASP A 380 21.83 12.21 5.03
CA ASP A 380 22.75 12.86 5.99
C ASP A 380 24.20 12.87 5.48
N ALA A 381 24.61 11.82 4.74
CA ALA A 381 25.96 11.75 4.20
C ALA A 381 26.17 12.58 2.91
N THR A 382 25.08 12.89 2.18
CA THR A 382 25.17 13.56 0.86
C THR A 382 24.13 14.67 0.69
N SER A 383 22.92 14.33 0.22
CA SER A 383 21.75 15.20 0.11
C SER A 383 20.48 14.36 -0.04
N VAL A 384 19.32 14.99 0.15
CA VAL A 384 18.02 14.32 -0.04
C VAL A 384 17.85 13.91 -1.50
N GLY A 385 18.19 14.78 -2.45
CA GLY A 385 18.14 14.48 -3.87
C GLY A 385 19.02 13.29 -4.27
N ASN A 386 20.24 13.20 -3.75
CA ASN A 386 21.12 12.06 -3.98
C ASN A 386 20.58 10.77 -3.37
N ALA A 387 20.00 10.81 -2.17
CA ALA A 387 19.39 9.64 -1.55
C ALA A 387 18.24 9.09 -2.42
N ILE A 388 17.36 9.98 -2.91
CA ILE A 388 16.26 9.61 -3.82
C ILE A 388 16.82 8.98 -5.10
N LEU A 389 17.80 9.62 -5.74
CA LEU A 389 18.39 9.11 -6.98
C LEU A 389 19.06 7.75 -6.78
N VAL A 390 19.99 7.64 -5.84
CA VAL A 390 20.76 6.41 -5.62
C VAL A 390 19.85 5.24 -5.31
N ILE A 391 18.91 5.42 -4.37
CA ILE A 391 18.01 4.33 -3.98
C ILE A 391 17.07 3.99 -5.12
N SER A 392 16.43 4.97 -5.76
CA SER A 392 15.44 4.68 -6.79
C SER A 392 16.07 4.04 -8.02
N LEU A 393 17.20 4.58 -8.52
CA LEU A 393 17.85 4.05 -9.71
C LEU A 393 18.45 2.65 -9.46
N SER A 394 19.15 2.45 -8.33
CA SER A 394 19.71 1.12 -8.01
C SER A 394 18.62 0.08 -7.78
N SER A 395 17.56 0.43 -7.06
CA SER A 395 16.43 -0.47 -6.81
C SER A 395 15.71 -0.82 -8.12
N TRP A 396 15.39 0.16 -8.96
CA TRP A 396 14.72 -0.10 -10.23
C TRP A 396 15.61 -0.85 -11.22
N ALA A 397 16.92 -0.60 -11.24
CA ALA A 397 17.87 -1.38 -12.05
C ALA A 397 17.88 -2.86 -11.62
N LEU A 398 17.94 -3.14 -10.31
CA LEU A 398 17.86 -4.50 -9.79
C LEU A 398 16.48 -5.13 -10.07
N CYS A 399 15.38 -4.40 -9.88
CA CYS A 399 14.05 -4.87 -10.24
C CYS A 399 13.93 -5.23 -11.72
N PHE A 400 14.49 -4.40 -12.59
CA PHE A 400 14.53 -4.66 -14.03
C PHE A 400 15.26 -5.97 -14.34
N LEU A 401 16.43 -6.20 -13.73
CA LEU A 401 17.20 -7.43 -13.90
C LEU A 401 16.43 -8.66 -13.37
N PHE A 402 15.79 -8.58 -12.20
CA PHE A 402 14.98 -9.68 -11.67
C PHE A 402 13.79 -9.99 -12.56
N ILE A 403 13.11 -8.98 -13.11
CA ILE A 403 11.99 -9.19 -14.04
C ILE A 403 12.51 -9.78 -15.36
N LEU A 404 13.64 -9.34 -15.91
CA LEU A 404 14.23 -9.97 -17.10
C LEU A 404 14.51 -11.46 -16.86
N GLY A 405 15.08 -11.83 -15.72
CA GLY A 405 15.26 -13.22 -15.32
C GLY A 405 13.93 -13.97 -15.23
N ALA A 406 12.91 -13.38 -14.63
CA ALA A 406 11.57 -13.97 -14.52
C ALA A 406 10.91 -14.16 -15.89
N ILE A 407 11.09 -13.22 -16.84
CA ILE A 407 10.58 -13.33 -18.23
C ILE A 407 11.07 -14.61 -18.93
N LEU A 408 12.29 -15.04 -18.62
CA LEU A 408 12.85 -16.27 -19.21
C LEU A 408 12.22 -17.54 -18.62
N LEU A 409 11.85 -17.50 -17.35
CA LEU A 409 11.38 -18.67 -16.59
C LEU A 409 9.86 -18.85 -16.63
N ILE A 410 9.08 -17.75 -16.73
CA ILE A 410 7.63 -17.74 -16.61
C ILE A 410 6.89 -18.70 -17.57
N PRO A 411 7.26 -18.85 -18.86
CA PRO A 411 6.54 -19.75 -19.74
C PRO A 411 6.60 -21.22 -19.28
N ARG A 412 7.72 -21.62 -18.66
CA ARG A 412 7.88 -22.96 -18.11
C ARG A 412 6.98 -23.17 -16.90
N ASP A 413 6.94 -22.18 -15.98
CA ASP A 413 6.16 -22.28 -14.76
C ASP A 413 4.65 -22.25 -15.04
N ILE A 414 4.19 -21.46 -16.03
CA ILE A 414 2.80 -21.47 -16.50
C ILE A 414 2.46 -22.85 -17.09
N LYS A 415 3.31 -23.40 -17.96
CA LYS A 415 3.09 -24.73 -18.54
C LYS A 415 2.98 -25.80 -17.47
N THR A 416 3.87 -25.80 -16.48
CA THR A 416 3.84 -26.73 -15.35
C THR A 416 2.54 -26.60 -14.56
N MET A 417 2.07 -25.39 -14.29
CA MET A 417 0.82 -25.14 -13.58
C MET A 417 -0.39 -25.69 -14.36
N HIS A 418 -0.48 -25.43 -15.67
CA HIS A 418 -1.55 -25.97 -16.51
C HIS A 418 -1.54 -27.50 -16.57
N GLN A 419 -0.35 -28.10 -16.61
CA GLN A 419 -0.22 -29.56 -16.60
C GLN A 419 -0.71 -30.16 -15.27
N GLN A 420 -0.35 -29.55 -14.13
CA GLN A 420 -0.87 -29.95 -12.82
C GLN A 420 -2.40 -29.87 -12.72
N LEU A 421 -3.01 -28.83 -13.31
CA LEU A 421 -4.48 -28.70 -13.37
C LEU A 421 -5.11 -29.77 -14.26
N ALA A 422 -4.52 -30.08 -15.42
CA ALA A 422 -5.01 -31.11 -16.34
C ALA A 422 -4.93 -32.51 -15.72
N ASP A 423 -3.81 -32.83 -15.04
CA ASP A 423 -3.60 -34.12 -14.36
C ASP A 423 -4.64 -34.33 -13.24
N ARG A 424 -4.95 -33.28 -12.46
CA ARG A 424 -6.01 -33.34 -11.44
C ARG A 424 -7.39 -33.54 -12.05
N ALA A 425 -7.73 -32.80 -13.10
CA ALA A 425 -9.01 -32.93 -13.77
C ALA A 425 -9.18 -34.33 -14.41
N ALA A 426 -8.09 -34.95 -14.87
CA ALA A 426 -8.10 -36.32 -15.35
C ALA A 426 -8.31 -37.35 -14.22
N ALA A 427 -7.66 -37.15 -13.08
CA ALA A 427 -7.81 -38.01 -11.91
C ALA A 427 -9.24 -37.96 -11.32
N GLU A 428 -9.85 -36.77 -11.24
CA GLU A 428 -11.25 -36.62 -10.80
C GLU A 428 -12.28 -37.25 -11.75
N LYS A 429 -11.99 -37.31 -13.05
CA LYS A 429 -12.87 -37.99 -14.04
C LYS A 429 -12.71 -39.50 -14.04
N ALA A 430 -11.60 -40.00 -13.51
CA ALA A 430 -11.31 -41.44 -13.42
C ALA A 430 -11.75 -42.06 -12.10
N ALA A 431 -12.04 -41.24 -11.08
CA ALA A 431 -12.59 -41.63 -9.77
C ALA A 431 -14.14 -41.59 -9.79
#